data_6fe7e50679aa8dc5671cc75f50e0b1b7
#
_entry.id   6fe7e50679aa8dc5671cc75f50e0b1b7
#
_cell.length_a   1.000
_cell.length_b   1.000
_cell.length_c   1.000
_cell.angle_alpha   90.00
_cell.angle_beta   90.00
_cell.angle_gamma   90.00
#
_symmetry.space_group_name_H-M   'P 1'
#
loop_
_entity.id
_entity.type
_entity.pdbx_description
1 polymer ?
#
loop_
_entity_poly.entity_id
_entity_poly.type
_entity_poly.pdbx_seq_one_letter_code
_entity_poly.pdbx_strand_id
1 'polypeptide(L)'
;GVGLMSLWFATDYQKTGSWGVVTSSDNGLTWVQRTVGADLPLADLPTEPSAVYLGDGRILVIARTENEEKTTRRAQFQLESRDFGETWTCARTNIGEVFASTPSLIYDSATGLVFNWYYERGRGVLRRRIAKADDVSGHPLAWPESEAIALGGTNPWDAGNVNAVAVDGKQVAAWYSGLAPDTAIYTATI
;
A
#
# COMPACT_ATOMS: atom_id res chain seq x y z
N GLY A 1 -5.28 -22.45 -14.61
CA GLY A 1 -6.06 -21.22 -14.67
C GLY A 1 -5.29 -20.10 -14.01
N VAL A 2 -5.55 -18.86 -14.38
CA VAL A 2 -4.98 -17.68 -13.69
C VAL A 2 -5.81 -17.45 -12.44
N GLY A 3 -5.21 -17.56 -11.26
CA GLY A 3 -5.84 -17.15 -10.02
C GLY A 3 -5.94 -15.63 -9.95
N LEU A 4 -7.08 -15.10 -9.59
CA LEU A 4 -7.29 -13.70 -9.31
C LEU A 4 -7.49 -13.51 -7.80
N MET A 5 -6.94 -12.43 -7.26
CA MET A 5 -7.10 -12.09 -5.85
C MET A 5 -7.26 -10.59 -5.67
N SER A 6 -8.09 -10.21 -4.73
CA SER A 6 -8.19 -8.84 -4.23
C SER A 6 -8.21 -8.85 -2.70
N LEU A 7 -7.75 -7.77 -2.09
CA LEU A 7 -7.91 -7.55 -0.65
C LEU A 7 -9.14 -6.68 -0.41
N TRP A 8 -9.79 -6.90 0.72
CA TRP A 8 -10.89 -6.08 1.18
C TRP A 8 -10.66 -5.65 2.64
N PHE A 9 -11.25 -4.57 3.01
CA PHE A 9 -11.36 -4.15 4.40
C PHE A 9 -12.74 -3.55 4.65
N ALA A 10 -13.20 -3.63 5.88
CA ALA A 10 -14.44 -3.02 6.35
C ALA A 10 -14.23 -2.48 7.77
N THR A 11 -14.89 -1.37 8.07
CA THR A 11 -14.85 -0.77 9.39
C THR A 11 -16.24 -0.27 9.79
N ASP A 12 -16.57 -0.32 11.06
CA ASP A 12 -17.76 0.31 11.61
C ASP A 12 -17.56 1.81 11.88
N TYR A 13 -16.36 2.34 11.60
CA TYR A 13 -15.92 3.72 11.85
C TYR A 13 -16.01 4.17 13.32
N GLN A 14 -16.35 3.28 14.22
CA GLN A 14 -16.52 3.61 15.63
C GLN A 14 -15.44 2.99 16.52
N LYS A 15 -15.05 1.74 16.31
CA LYS A 15 -14.13 1.03 17.21
C LYS A 15 -13.25 -0.02 16.54
N THR A 16 -13.80 -0.80 15.62
CA THR A 16 -13.13 -1.97 15.05
C THR A 16 -13.29 -2.06 13.54
N GLY A 17 -12.49 -2.90 12.94
CA GLY A 17 -12.58 -3.25 11.55
C GLY A 17 -12.08 -4.64 11.27
N SER A 18 -12.32 -5.11 10.06
CA SER A 18 -11.90 -6.43 9.59
C SER A 18 -11.29 -6.30 8.21
N TRP A 19 -10.41 -7.22 7.86
CA TRP A 19 -9.82 -7.30 6.53
C TRP A 19 -9.70 -8.76 6.08
N GLY A 20 -9.52 -8.95 4.80
CA GLY A 20 -9.37 -10.27 4.24
C GLY A 20 -9.12 -10.27 2.74
N VAL A 21 -9.38 -11.40 2.14
CA VAL A 21 -9.16 -11.63 0.71
C VAL A 21 -10.42 -12.15 0.04
N VAL A 22 -10.59 -11.83 -1.23
CA VAL A 22 -11.48 -12.50 -2.15
C VAL A 22 -10.65 -13.11 -3.27
N THR A 23 -10.89 -14.37 -3.57
CA THR A 23 -10.14 -15.13 -4.58
C THR A 23 -11.05 -15.72 -5.62
N SER A 24 -10.56 -15.84 -6.85
CA SER A 24 -11.20 -16.54 -7.95
C SER A 24 -10.23 -17.52 -8.57
N SER A 25 -10.66 -18.73 -8.84
CA SER A 25 -9.92 -19.76 -9.57
C SER A 25 -10.44 -20.00 -11.00
N ASP A 26 -11.46 -19.26 -11.42
CA ASP A 26 -12.18 -19.42 -12.68
C ASP A 26 -12.20 -18.12 -13.53
N ASN A 27 -11.11 -17.35 -13.48
CA ASN A 27 -10.92 -16.08 -14.21
C ASN A 27 -11.97 -15.00 -13.84
N GLY A 28 -12.39 -14.96 -12.57
CA GLY A 28 -13.30 -13.94 -12.06
C GLY A 28 -14.79 -14.23 -12.24
N LEU A 29 -15.17 -15.43 -12.66
CA LEU A 29 -16.57 -15.81 -12.81
C LEU A 29 -17.23 -16.05 -11.44
N THR A 30 -16.49 -16.66 -10.52
CA THR A 30 -16.93 -16.81 -9.12
C THR A 30 -15.84 -16.34 -8.16
N TRP A 31 -16.27 -15.91 -6.97
CA TRP A 31 -15.39 -15.36 -5.96
C TRP A 31 -15.69 -15.96 -4.59
N VAL A 32 -14.63 -16.29 -3.86
CA VAL A 32 -14.72 -16.76 -2.47
C VAL A 32 -14.10 -15.69 -1.58
N GLN A 33 -14.88 -15.21 -0.61
CA GLN A 33 -14.42 -14.26 0.41
C GLN A 33 -13.94 -14.99 1.65
N ARG A 34 -12.81 -14.56 2.19
CA ARG A 34 -12.27 -15.05 3.45
C ARG A 34 -11.81 -13.88 4.31
N THR A 35 -12.21 -13.88 5.58
CA THR A 35 -11.72 -12.96 6.59
C THR A 35 -10.38 -13.48 7.12
N VAL A 36 -9.39 -12.60 7.21
CA VAL A 36 -8.06 -12.90 7.76
C VAL A 36 -7.90 -12.27 9.15
N GLY A 37 -8.24 -10.99 9.29
CA GLY A 37 -8.27 -10.29 10.58
C GLY A 37 -9.68 -9.79 10.86
N ALA A 38 -10.20 -10.09 12.04
CA ALA A 38 -11.54 -9.70 12.46
C ALA A 38 -11.49 -8.87 13.74
N ASP A 39 -12.42 -7.93 13.87
CA ASP A 39 -12.64 -7.12 15.07
C ASP A 39 -11.38 -6.42 15.60
N LEU A 40 -10.50 -6.01 14.67
CA LEU A 40 -9.26 -5.32 15.01
C LEU A 40 -9.56 -3.87 15.43
N PRO A 41 -8.85 -3.34 16.44
CA PRO A 41 -8.85 -1.90 16.68
C PRO A 41 -8.48 -1.13 15.40
N LEU A 42 -9.09 0.03 15.15
CA LEU A 42 -8.80 0.81 13.94
C LEU A 42 -7.31 1.14 13.78
N ALA A 43 -6.61 1.33 14.91
CA ALA A 43 -5.17 1.52 14.90
C ALA A 43 -4.37 0.33 14.35
N ASP A 44 -4.94 -0.87 14.35
CA ASP A 44 -4.32 -2.12 13.93
C ASP A 44 -4.94 -2.68 12.64
N LEU A 45 -5.86 -1.92 12.03
CA LEU A 45 -6.51 -2.29 10.78
C LEU A 45 -5.66 -1.86 9.57
N PRO A 46 -5.18 -2.79 8.74
CA PRO A 46 -4.62 -2.46 7.44
C PRO A 46 -5.73 -2.08 6.46
N THR A 47 -5.60 -0.92 5.84
CA THR A 47 -6.58 -0.40 4.89
C THR A 47 -5.92 0.05 3.60
N GLU A 48 -6.69 0.21 2.53
CA GLU A 48 -6.25 0.73 1.25
C GLU A 48 -4.91 0.11 0.79
N PRO A 49 -4.87 -1.21 0.62
CA PRO A 49 -3.63 -1.93 0.33
C PRO A 49 -3.19 -1.78 -1.12
N SER A 50 -1.90 -1.89 -1.35
CA SER A 50 -1.28 -2.15 -2.65
C SER A 50 -0.50 -3.45 -2.59
N ALA A 51 -0.66 -4.32 -3.58
CA ALA A 51 -0.10 -5.66 -3.62
C ALA A 51 0.75 -5.90 -4.86
N VAL A 52 1.80 -6.72 -4.70
CA VAL A 52 2.59 -7.26 -5.80
C VAL A 52 2.79 -8.75 -5.63
N TYR A 53 2.76 -9.48 -6.75
CA TYR A 53 3.11 -10.89 -6.79
C TYR A 53 4.60 -11.05 -7.08
N LEU A 54 5.33 -11.72 -6.20
CA LEU A 54 6.78 -11.88 -6.26
C LEU A 54 7.22 -13.18 -6.96
N GLY A 55 6.27 -14.03 -7.34
CA GLY A 55 6.51 -15.38 -7.86
C GLY A 55 6.43 -16.46 -6.77
N ASP A 56 6.29 -17.72 -7.20
CA ASP A 56 6.29 -18.91 -6.34
C ASP A 56 5.32 -18.86 -5.16
N GLY A 57 4.12 -18.30 -5.40
CA GLY A 57 3.07 -18.17 -4.38
C GLY A 57 3.29 -17.02 -3.41
N ARG A 58 4.36 -16.23 -3.57
CA ARG A 58 4.67 -15.10 -2.68
C ARG A 58 3.92 -13.84 -3.11
N ILE A 59 3.23 -13.23 -2.16
CA ILE A 59 2.52 -11.97 -2.33
C ILE A 59 2.97 -11.03 -1.22
N LEU A 60 3.41 -9.83 -1.62
CA LEU A 60 3.77 -8.76 -0.72
C LEU A 60 2.74 -7.63 -0.84
N VAL A 61 2.25 -7.16 0.29
CA VAL A 61 1.28 -6.07 0.36
C VAL A 61 1.78 -5.03 1.33
N ILE A 62 1.68 -3.78 0.95
CA ILE A 62 1.77 -2.66 1.88
C ILE A 62 0.39 -2.03 2.00
N ALA A 63 -0.01 -1.74 3.23
CA ALA A 63 -1.29 -1.10 3.52
C ALA A 63 -1.10 0.08 4.47
N ARG A 64 -1.92 1.11 4.31
CA ARG A 64 -1.94 2.18 5.31
C ARG A 64 -2.61 1.70 6.60
N THR A 65 -2.33 2.35 7.71
CA THR A 65 -3.08 2.19 8.94
C THR A 65 -4.33 3.07 8.90
N GLU A 66 -5.49 2.54 9.29
CA GLU A 66 -6.65 3.38 9.57
C GLU A 66 -6.33 4.30 10.75
N ASN A 67 -6.80 5.54 10.69
CA ASN A 67 -6.46 6.54 11.68
C ASN A 67 -7.60 7.54 11.84
N GLU A 68 -8.21 7.57 12.98
CA GLU A 68 -9.24 8.56 13.34
C GLU A 68 -8.67 10.00 13.36
N GLU A 69 -7.41 10.13 13.80
CA GLU A 69 -6.69 11.39 13.80
C GLU A 69 -5.75 11.46 12.59
N LYS A 70 -6.18 12.13 11.52
CA LYS A 70 -5.42 12.26 10.25
C LYS A 70 -4.00 12.83 10.44
N THR A 71 -3.74 13.49 11.56
CA THR A 71 -2.45 14.12 11.90
C THR A 71 -1.52 13.21 12.70
N THR A 72 -1.96 12.06 13.18
CA THR A 72 -1.12 11.14 13.94
C THR A 72 -0.32 10.26 12.97
N ARG A 73 0.99 10.26 13.11
CA ARG A 73 1.87 9.37 12.35
C ARG A 73 1.65 7.93 12.77
N ARG A 74 1.45 7.06 11.79
CA ARG A 74 1.39 5.63 11.99
C ARG A 74 2.17 4.92 10.90
N ALA A 75 2.89 3.87 11.29
CA ALA A 75 3.62 3.04 10.33
C ALA A 75 2.65 2.29 9.41
N GLN A 76 3.01 2.15 8.15
CA GLN A 76 2.32 1.24 7.23
C GLN A 76 2.41 -0.20 7.74
N PHE A 77 1.47 -1.04 7.32
CA PHE A 77 1.53 -2.48 7.51
C PHE A 77 2.15 -3.16 6.30
N GLN A 78 2.89 -4.22 6.58
CA GLN A 78 3.28 -5.23 5.60
C GLN A 78 2.48 -6.49 5.86
N LEU A 79 1.80 -6.96 4.81
CA LEU A 79 1.10 -8.22 4.82
C LEU A 79 1.79 -9.14 3.81
N GLU A 80 1.94 -10.41 4.17
CA GLU A 80 2.58 -11.38 3.28
C GLU A 80 1.84 -12.70 3.25
N SER A 81 1.82 -13.29 2.07
CA SER A 81 1.48 -14.68 1.85
C SER A 81 2.63 -15.37 1.11
N ARG A 82 2.82 -16.67 1.37
CA ARG A 82 3.81 -17.51 0.71
C ARG A 82 3.21 -18.78 0.07
N ASP A 83 1.90 -18.81 0.02
CA ASP A 83 1.10 -19.95 -0.40
C ASP A 83 -0.10 -19.53 -1.25
N PHE A 84 0.13 -18.61 -2.18
CA PHE A 84 -0.88 -18.09 -3.11
C PHE A 84 -2.07 -17.41 -2.43
N GLY A 85 -1.86 -16.81 -1.24
CA GLY A 85 -2.90 -16.11 -0.51
C GLY A 85 -3.72 -16.99 0.44
N GLU A 86 -3.28 -18.23 0.69
CA GLU A 86 -3.98 -19.12 1.63
C GLU A 86 -3.77 -18.70 3.07
N THR A 87 -2.54 -18.39 3.45
CA THR A 87 -2.24 -17.87 4.79
C THR A 87 -1.55 -16.50 4.71
N TRP A 88 -1.69 -15.72 5.76
CA TRP A 88 -1.20 -14.35 5.80
C TRP A 88 -0.53 -14.01 7.13
N THR A 89 0.57 -13.28 7.04
CA THR A 89 1.14 -12.53 8.17
C THR A 89 0.82 -11.06 8.00
N CYS A 90 0.72 -10.32 9.11
CA CYS A 90 0.51 -8.87 9.11
C CYS A 90 1.36 -8.27 10.23
N ALA A 91 2.22 -7.32 9.89
CA ALA A 91 3.10 -6.66 10.85
C ALA A 91 3.30 -5.19 10.48
N ARG A 92 3.61 -4.35 11.48
CA ARG A 92 3.98 -2.96 11.25
C ARG A 92 5.38 -2.88 10.64
N THR A 93 5.54 -1.93 9.73
CA THR A 93 6.83 -1.60 9.12
C THR A 93 7.53 -0.46 9.87
N ASN A 94 8.78 -0.15 9.45
CA ASN A 94 9.48 1.07 9.84
C ASN A 94 9.12 2.28 8.93
N ILE A 95 8.09 2.19 8.10
CA ILE A 95 7.63 3.29 7.24
C ILE A 95 6.64 4.15 8.03
N GLY A 96 7.16 5.06 8.84
CA GLY A 96 6.40 5.80 9.84
C GLY A 96 6.04 7.24 9.47
N GLU A 97 6.47 7.73 8.31
CA GLU A 97 6.21 9.11 7.86
C GLU A 97 4.90 9.32 7.10
N VAL A 98 3.97 8.39 7.18
CA VAL A 98 2.89 8.26 6.17
C VAL A 98 1.60 8.98 6.52
N PHE A 99 1.23 9.40 7.65
CA PHE A 99 -0.03 10.11 7.94
C PHE A 99 -1.23 9.68 7.05
N ALA A 100 -1.64 8.42 7.13
CA ALA A 100 -2.82 7.90 6.42
C ALA A 100 -2.81 8.12 4.88
N SER A 101 -1.66 8.00 4.23
CA SER A 101 -1.56 8.00 2.78
C SER A 101 -1.50 6.59 2.23
N THR A 102 -2.21 6.36 1.13
CA THR A 102 -2.21 5.07 0.43
C THR A 102 -0.85 4.77 -0.17
N PRO A 103 -0.36 3.54 -0.05
CA PRO A 103 0.82 3.08 -0.77
C PRO A 103 0.49 2.73 -2.23
N SER A 104 1.52 2.69 -3.07
CA SER A 104 1.47 2.06 -4.38
C SER A 104 2.75 1.27 -4.62
N LEU A 105 2.63 -0.04 -4.79
CA LEU A 105 3.76 -0.93 -5.01
C LEU A 105 4.01 -1.17 -6.51
N ILE A 106 5.28 -1.22 -6.87
CA ILE A 106 5.76 -1.76 -8.15
C ILE A 106 6.77 -2.84 -7.83
N TYR A 107 6.71 -3.97 -8.52
CA TYR A 107 7.73 -5.00 -8.48
C TYR A 107 8.37 -5.17 -9.85
N ASP A 108 9.68 -5.06 -9.89
CA ASP A 108 10.49 -5.36 -11.07
C ASP A 108 11.10 -6.76 -10.92
N SER A 109 10.53 -7.72 -11.61
CA SER A 109 10.99 -9.11 -11.56
C SER A 109 12.37 -9.34 -12.19
N ALA A 110 12.84 -8.43 -13.05
CA ALA A 110 14.16 -8.55 -13.67
C ALA A 110 15.28 -8.20 -12.68
N THR A 111 15.04 -7.26 -11.77
CA THR A 111 16.02 -6.82 -10.76
C THR A 111 15.71 -7.35 -9.35
N GLY A 112 14.51 -7.88 -9.13
CA GLY A 112 14.02 -8.30 -7.82
C GLY A 112 13.71 -7.12 -6.89
N LEU A 113 13.59 -5.91 -7.44
CA LEU A 113 13.33 -4.70 -6.65
C LEU A 113 11.83 -4.46 -6.47
N VAL A 114 11.48 -4.06 -5.26
CA VAL A 114 10.16 -3.53 -4.92
C VAL A 114 10.28 -2.06 -4.62
N PHE A 115 9.38 -1.28 -5.19
CA PHE A 115 9.27 0.16 -5.00
C PHE A 115 7.97 0.44 -4.28
N ASN A 116 8.03 1.08 -3.11
CA ASN A 116 6.87 1.53 -2.36
C ASN A 116 6.75 3.06 -2.48
N TRP A 117 5.74 3.51 -3.21
CA TRP A 117 5.42 4.90 -3.42
C TRP A 117 4.32 5.34 -2.45
N TYR A 118 4.45 6.51 -1.86
CA TYR A 118 3.45 7.10 -0.97
C TYR A 118 3.65 8.61 -0.84
N TYR A 119 2.64 9.29 -0.35
CA TYR A 119 2.69 10.74 -0.13
C TYR A 119 2.83 11.02 1.37
N GLU A 120 3.82 11.80 1.76
CA GLU A 120 3.98 12.27 3.13
C GLU A 120 3.07 13.48 3.36
N ARG A 121 1.87 13.22 3.89
CA ARG A 121 0.93 14.27 4.27
C ARG A 121 1.54 15.19 5.32
N GLY A 122 1.12 16.45 5.36
CA GLY A 122 1.65 17.47 6.25
C GLY A 122 2.93 18.11 5.78
N ARG A 123 3.82 17.35 5.08
CA ARG A 123 5.02 17.91 4.42
C ARG A 123 4.84 18.17 2.94
N GLY A 124 3.84 17.58 2.32
CA GLY A 124 3.60 17.77 0.90
C GLY A 124 4.66 17.12 -0.01
N VAL A 125 5.13 15.93 0.32
CA VAL A 125 6.24 15.26 -0.38
C VAL A 125 5.79 13.92 -0.93
N LEU A 126 5.96 13.71 -2.24
CA LEU A 126 5.91 12.38 -2.83
C LEU A 126 7.21 11.65 -2.51
N ARG A 127 7.12 10.46 -1.93
CA ARG A 127 8.25 9.64 -1.52
C ARG A 127 8.23 8.28 -2.17
N ARG A 128 9.43 7.68 -2.23
CA ARG A 128 9.62 6.29 -2.65
C ARG A 128 10.62 5.61 -1.74
N ARG A 129 10.38 4.34 -1.41
CA ARG A 129 11.38 3.43 -0.84
C ARG A 129 11.68 2.34 -1.84
N ILE A 130 12.93 1.92 -1.92
CA ILE A 130 13.40 0.88 -2.83
C ILE A 130 14.08 -0.20 -2.01
N ALA A 131 13.65 -1.45 -2.18
CA ALA A 131 14.24 -2.60 -1.50
C ALA A 131 14.34 -3.80 -2.46
N LYS A 132 15.25 -4.72 -2.19
CA LYS A 132 15.12 -6.06 -2.75
C LYS A 132 13.95 -6.76 -2.07
N ALA A 133 13.11 -7.43 -2.84
CA ALA A 133 11.95 -8.14 -2.32
C ALA A 133 12.35 -9.15 -1.23
N ASP A 134 13.47 -9.84 -1.41
CA ASP A 134 13.96 -10.84 -0.46
C ASP A 134 14.48 -10.23 0.84
N ASP A 135 14.97 -8.98 0.82
CA ASP A 135 15.47 -8.31 2.03
C ASP A 135 14.33 -7.86 2.95
N VAL A 136 13.16 -7.54 2.40
CA VAL A 136 12.00 -7.07 3.18
C VAL A 136 10.96 -8.16 3.44
N SER A 137 10.93 -9.22 2.63
CA SER A 137 10.02 -10.35 2.82
C SER A 137 10.34 -11.09 4.11
N GLY A 138 9.37 -11.14 5.04
CA GLY A 138 9.57 -11.64 6.40
C GLY A 138 10.29 -10.65 7.34
N HIS A 139 10.68 -9.48 6.85
CA HIS A 139 11.44 -8.48 7.60
C HIS A 139 10.81 -7.08 7.47
N PRO A 140 9.61 -6.85 8.03
CA PRO A 140 8.85 -5.61 7.84
C PRO A 140 9.57 -4.35 8.35
N LEU A 141 10.56 -4.49 9.21
CA LEU A 141 11.37 -3.39 9.73
C LEU A 141 12.65 -3.10 8.91
N ALA A 142 12.87 -3.83 7.80
CA ALA A 142 14.08 -3.71 7.00
C ALA A 142 13.95 -2.78 5.78
N TRP A 143 12.84 -2.04 5.65
CA TRP A 143 12.70 -1.09 4.56
C TRP A 143 13.75 0.00 4.63
N PRO A 144 14.53 0.24 3.55
CA PRO A 144 15.51 1.32 3.49
C PRO A 144 14.87 2.69 3.66
N GLU A 145 15.67 3.71 3.94
CA GLU A 145 15.21 5.09 4.00
C GLU A 145 14.55 5.55 2.71
N SER A 146 13.58 6.45 2.82
CA SER A 146 12.88 6.98 1.68
C SER A 146 13.64 8.08 0.96
N GLU A 147 13.50 8.15 -0.34
CA GLU A 147 13.90 9.30 -1.14
C GLU A 147 12.70 10.24 -1.38
N ALA A 148 12.96 11.53 -1.40
CA ALA A 148 11.99 12.54 -1.79
C ALA A 148 12.03 12.69 -3.32
N ILE A 149 10.90 12.45 -3.98
CA ILE A 149 10.80 12.48 -5.44
C ILE A 149 10.30 13.83 -5.94
N ALA A 150 9.24 14.33 -5.32
CA ALA A 150 8.64 15.61 -5.70
C ALA A 150 8.09 16.32 -4.48
N LEU A 151 8.22 17.62 -4.51
CA LEU A 151 7.56 18.54 -3.60
C LEU A 151 6.36 19.13 -4.33
N GLY A 152 5.27 19.32 -3.63
CA GLY A 152 4.20 20.11 -4.20
C GLY A 152 2.81 19.55 -3.99
N GLY A 153 1.91 20.40 -4.40
CA GLY A 153 0.49 20.32 -4.16
C GLY A 153 0.03 21.58 -3.46
N THR A 154 -1.22 21.93 -3.68
CA THR A 154 -1.84 23.13 -3.10
C THR A 154 -2.25 22.92 -1.65
N ASN A 155 -2.36 21.68 -1.22
CA ASN A 155 -2.70 21.34 0.16
C ASN A 155 -1.92 20.08 0.61
N PRO A 156 -1.07 20.17 1.64
CA PRO A 156 -0.28 19.02 2.08
C PRO A 156 -1.08 17.97 2.85
N TRP A 157 -2.29 18.29 3.33
CA TRP A 157 -3.13 17.39 4.12
C TRP A 157 -4.20 16.72 3.29
N ASP A 158 -4.86 17.47 2.39
CA ASP A 158 -5.83 16.91 1.45
C ASP A 158 -5.08 16.54 0.15
N ALA A 159 -4.37 15.45 0.23
CA ALA A 159 -3.47 14.98 -0.81
C ALA A 159 -3.18 13.48 -0.63
N GLY A 160 -2.65 12.85 -1.65
CA GLY A 160 -2.23 11.45 -1.62
C GLY A 160 -2.92 10.60 -2.66
N ASN A 161 -3.38 9.40 -2.28
CA ASN A 161 -3.90 8.37 -3.18
C ASN A 161 -2.94 8.15 -4.36
N VAL A 162 -1.69 7.86 -4.00
CA VAL A 162 -0.64 7.64 -4.99
C VAL A 162 -0.95 6.39 -5.79
N ASN A 163 -0.86 6.52 -7.11
CA ASN A 163 -0.85 5.41 -8.05
C ASN A 163 0.44 5.47 -8.86
N ALA A 164 1.22 4.42 -8.84
CA ALA A 164 2.48 4.35 -9.56
C ALA A 164 2.52 3.10 -10.47
N VAL A 165 3.14 3.25 -11.61
CA VAL A 165 3.27 2.19 -12.62
C VAL A 165 4.65 2.27 -13.28
N ALA A 166 5.17 1.12 -13.72
CA ALA A 166 6.35 1.06 -14.58
C ALA A 166 5.90 0.99 -16.05
N VAL A 167 6.42 1.90 -16.87
CA VAL A 167 6.14 1.97 -18.31
C VAL A 167 7.44 2.30 -19.04
N ASP A 168 7.81 1.49 -20.02
CA ASP A 168 8.99 1.68 -20.89
C ASP A 168 10.28 1.99 -20.11
N GLY A 169 10.54 1.25 -19.02
CA GLY A 169 11.72 1.40 -18.17
C GLY A 169 11.71 2.62 -17.26
N LYS A 170 10.62 3.36 -17.22
CA LYS A 170 10.41 4.50 -16.33
C LYS A 170 9.35 4.17 -15.29
N GLN A 171 9.38 4.85 -14.16
CA GLN A 171 8.28 4.83 -13.19
C GLN A 171 7.52 6.14 -13.27
N VAL A 172 6.21 6.04 -13.38
CA VAL A 172 5.30 7.19 -13.39
C VAL A 172 4.41 7.08 -12.16
N ALA A 173 4.35 8.12 -11.36
CA ALA A 173 3.45 8.22 -10.22
C ALA A 173 2.49 9.40 -10.41
N ALA A 174 1.23 9.20 -10.01
CA ALA A 174 0.21 10.24 -9.98
C ALA A 174 -0.38 10.34 -8.57
N TRP A 175 -0.69 11.54 -8.12
CA TRP A 175 -1.36 11.80 -6.85
C TRP A 175 -2.23 13.06 -6.97
N TYR A 176 -3.19 13.21 -6.06
CA TYR A 176 -3.97 14.44 -5.97
C TYR A 176 -3.47 15.36 -4.86
N SER A 177 -3.72 16.64 -4.98
CA SER A 177 -3.59 17.61 -3.89
C SER A 177 -4.51 18.81 -4.10
N GLY A 178 -5.11 19.28 -3.05
CA GLY A 178 -5.95 20.47 -3.02
C GLY A 178 -7.32 20.22 -2.39
N LEU A 179 -7.93 21.30 -1.95
CA LEU A 179 -9.34 21.33 -1.50
C LEU A 179 -10.22 21.72 -2.70
N ALA A 180 -11.42 21.19 -2.78
CA ALA A 180 -12.40 21.62 -3.77
C ALA A 180 -12.70 23.14 -3.61
N PRO A 181 -12.76 23.92 -4.70
CA PRO A 181 -12.70 23.48 -6.11
C PRO A 181 -11.27 23.38 -6.70
N ASP A 182 -10.22 23.63 -5.94
CA ASP A 182 -8.84 23.79 -6.43
C ASP A 182 -8.02 22.50 -6.35
N THR A 183 -8.67 21.34 -6.37
CA THR A 183 -8.00 20.05 -6.43
C THR A 183 -7.37 19.80 -7.79
N ALA A 184 -6.12 19.38 -7.82
CA ALA A 184 -5.41 19.04 -9.04
C ALA A 184 -4.73 17.65 -8.93
N ILE A 185 -4.49 17.05 -10.10
CA ILE A 185 -3.69 15.84 -10.23
C ILE A 185 -2.27 16.24 -10.62
N TYR A 186 -1.32 15.70 -9.88
CA TYR A 186 0.10 15.87 -10.11
C TYR A 186 0.71 14.57 -10.60
N THR A 187 1.77 14.66 -11.37
CA THR A 187 2.54 13.50 -11.85
C THR A 187 4.04 13.71 -11.68
N ALA A 188 4.75 12.63 -11.46
CA ALA A 188 6.21 12.57 -11.49
C ALA A 188 6.65 11.37 -12.32
N THR A 189 7.74 11.54 -13.10
CA THR A 189 8.35 10.48 -13.90
C THR A 189 9.83 10.37 -13.55
N ILE A 190 10.33 9.14 -13.35
CA ILE A 190 11.72 8.82 -13.04
C ILE A 190 12.23 7.77 -14.00
#